data_8c21472736d10cb19f6d235cffc743a2
#
_entry.id   8c21472736d10cb19f6d235cffc743a2
#
_cell.length_a   1.000
_cell.length_b   1.000
_cell.length_c   1.000
_cell.angle_alpha   90.00
_cell.angle_beta   90.00
_cell.angle_gamma   90.00
#
_symmetry.space_group_name_H-M   'P 1'
#
loop_
_entity.id
_entity.type
_entity.pdbx_description
1 polymer ?
#
loop_
_entity_poly.entity_id
_entity_poly.type
_entity_poly.pdbx_seq_one_letter_code
_entity_poly.pdbx_strand_id
1 'polypeptide(L)'
;MMKVKPVKLGKTERMSFSHIDEVISMPNLIEVQKNSYQWFLDEGLKEVFHDIGTIEDYTGNLALSFVDFRLDKEPKYSIKECKERDVTYAAPLRVTARLLNKETGEVKDQEIFMGDFPLMTDAGTFVINGAERAIVSQLVRSPGVFYGDAKDKVGNDLYSATMNPNRGAWLEYETDASNVFYVRIDKNLSLIHISEPTRLDVIS
;
A
#
# COMPACT_ATOMS: atom_id res chain seq x y z
N MET A 1 9.02 -49.43 -20.58
CA MET A 1 7.73 -49.52 -19.90
C MET A 1 7.56 -48.21 -19.13
N MET A 2 6.58 -47.38 -19.45
CA MET A 2 6.31 -46.14 -18.73
C MET A 2 5.96 -46.46 -17.27
N LYS A 3 6.70 -45.92 -16.31
CA LYS A 3 6.34 -46.00 -14.89
C LYS A 3 5.42 -44.82 -14.56
N VAL A 4 4.12 -45.13 -14.51
CA VAL A 4 3.15 -44.13 -14.03
C VAL A 4 3.25 -44.06 -12.51
N LYS A 5 3.48 -42.88 -11.96
CA LYS A 5 3.61 -42.63 -10.51
C LYS A 5 2.47 -41.71 -10.05
N PRO A 6 1.81 -42.00 -8.91
CA PRO A 6 0.93 -41.03 -8.30
C PRO A 6 1.74 -39.90 -7.67
N VAL A 7 1.41 -38.65 -7.98
CA VAL A 7 2.06 -37.45 -7.43
C VAL A 7 0.98 -36.57 -6.79
N LYS A 8 1.21 -36.17 -5.54
CA LYS A 8 0.32 -35.28 -4.81
C LYS A 8 0.65 -33.82 -5.16
N LEU A 9 -0.28 -33.15 -5.84
CA LEU A 9 -0.19 -31.74 -6.18
C LEU A 9 -1.22 -30.95 -5.34
N GLY A 10 -0.78 -30.34 -4.26
CA GLY A 10 -1.66 -29.67 -3.30
C GLY A 10 -2.63 -30.63 -2.62
N LYS A 11 -3.95 -30.40 -2.80
CA LYS A 11 -5.02 -31.24 -2.21
C LYS A 11 -5.44 -32.44 -3.10
N THR A 12 -4.91 -32.51 -4.32
CA THR A 12 -5.31 -33.55 -5.29
C THR A 12 -4.14 -34.48 -5.62
N GLU A 13 -4.45 -35.76 -5.80
CA GLU A 13 -3.51 -36.78 -6.29
C GLU A 13 -3.71 -36.94 -7.80
N ARG A 14 -2.60 -36.86 -8.55
CA ARG A 14 -2.60 -36.98 -10.01
C ARG A 14 -1.59 -38.02 -10.45
N MET A 15 -1.85 -38.68 -11.56
CA MET A 15 -0.91 -39.63 -12.16
C MET A 15 0.09 -38.89 -13.04
N SER A 16 1.38 -39.05 -12.73
CA SER A 16 2.46 -38.50 -13.54
C SER A 16 2.91 -39.50 -14.60
N PHE A 17 2.95 -39.06 -15.84
CA PHE A 17 3.46 -39.79 -17.01
C PHE A 17 4.84 -39.29 -17.44
N SER A 18 5.53 -38.53 -16.57
CA SER A 18 6.85 -37.96 -16.86
C SER A 18 7.89 -39.05 -17.04
N HIS A 19 8.72 -38.90 -18.06
CA HIS A 19 9.89 -39.76 -18.29
C HIS A 19 11.12 -39.33 -17.48
N ILE A 20 11.17 -38.05 -17.10
CA ILE A 20 12.23 -37.43 -16.35
C ILE A 20 11.71 -37.15 -14.94
N ASP A 21 12.51 -37.51 -13.93
CA ASP A 21 12.16 -37.17 -12.54
C ASP A 21 12.20 -35.66 -12.34
N GLU A 22 11.36 -35.15 -11.45
CA GLU A 22 11.29 -33.73 -11.14
C GLU A 22 12.63 -33.28 -10.53
N VAL A 23 13.34 -32.39 -11.23
CA VAL A 23 14.64 -31.85 -10.80
C VAL A 23 14.46 -30.64 -9.90
N ILE A 24 13.42 -29.84 -10.15
CA ILE A 24 13.07 -28.64 -9.39
C ILE A 24 11.57 -28.72 -9.06
N SER A 25 11.22 -28.45 -7.81
CA SER A 25 9.83 -28.39 -7.40
C SER A 25 9.08 -27.31 -8.17
N MET A 26 7.83 -27.56 -8.52
CA MET A 26 6.99 -26.59 -9.21
C MET A 26 6.84 -25.31 -8.36
N PRO A 27 7.18 -24.11 -8.88
CA PRO A 27 7.04 -22.89 -8.14
C PRO A 27 5.56 -22.60 -7.82
N ASN A 28 5.33 -22.01 -6.67
CA ASN A 28 3.99 -21.56 -6.29
C ASN A 28 3.67 -20.25 -7.01
N LEU A 29 2.83 -20.31 -8.05
CA LEU A 29 2.51 -19.15 -8.90
C LEU A 29 1.72 -18.05 -8.18
N ILE A 30 1.12 -18.35 -7.04
CA ILE A 30 0.35 -17.39 -6.21
C ILE A 30 1.11 -16.96 -4.96
N GLU A 31 2.39 -17.28 -4.86
CA GLU A 31 3.22 -16.95 -3.70
C GLU A 31 3.33 -15.43 -3.49
N VAL A 32 3.46 -14.67 -4.57
CA VAL A 32 3.56 -13.20 -4.53
C VAL A 32 2.34 -12.59 -3.86
N GLN A 33 1.12 -13.01 -4.24
CA GLN A 33 -0.12 -12.50 -3.64
C GLN A 33 -0.23 -12.90 -2.17
N LYS A 34 0.07 -14.16 -1.84
CA LYS A 34 -0.02 -14.64 -0.46
C LYS A 34 0.98 -13.96 0.46
N ASN A 35 2.24 -13.86 0.03
CA ASN A 35 3.28 -13.22 0.83
C ASN A 35 3.01 -11.72 0.99
N SER A 36 2.54 -11.04 -0.05
CA SER A 36 2.14 -9.63 0.02
C SER A 36 1.01 -9.40 1.00
N TYR A 37 -0.01 -10.27 1.00
CA TYR A 37 -1.13 -10.16 1.93
C TYR A 37 -0.71 -10.48 3.37
N GLN A 38 0.13 -11.49 3.56
CA GLN A 38 0.67 -11.83 4.88
C GLN A 38 1.51 -10.67 5.44
N TRP A 39 2.41 -10.10 4.63
CA TRP A 39 3.18 -8.91 5.01
C TRP A 39 2.26 -7.74 5.38
N PHE A 40 1.19 -7.54 4.62
CA PHE A 40 0.22 -6.48 4.91
C PHE A 40 -0.45 -6.68 6.27
N LEU A 41 -0.82 -7.91 6.65
CA LEU A 41 -1.40 -8.20 7.96
C LEU A 41 -0.39 -8.04 9.11
N ASP A 42 0.87 -8.44 8.88
CA ASP A 42 1.90 -8.45 9.92
C ASP A 42 2.52 -7.07 10.15
N GLU A 43 2.79 -6.33 9.08
CA GLU A 43 3.52 -5.06 9.09
C GLU A 43 2.71 -3.90 8.49
N GLY A 44 2.09 -4.08 7.33
CA GLY A 44 1.45 -3.00 6.60
C GLY A 44 0.31 -2.33 7.36
N LEU A 45 -0.48 -3.07 8.14
CA LEU A 45 -1.52 -2.48 9.00
C LEU A 45 -0.90 -1.61 10.11
N LYS A 46 0.23 -2.01 10.67
CA LYS A 46 0.94 -1.20 11.69
C LYS A 46 1.45 0.11 11.07
N GLU A 47 2.04 0.04 9.88
CA GLU A 47 2.48 1.22 9.13
C GLU A 47 1.32 2.18 8.88
N VAL A 48 0.17 1.68 8.42
CA VAL A 48 -1.02 2.52 8.17
C VAL A 48 -1.49 3.23 9.44
N PHE A 49 -1.58 2.54 10.58
CA PHE A 49 -1.99 3.17 11.84
C PHE A 49 -0.93 4.13 12.38
N HIS A 50 0.34 3.84 12.16
CA HIS A 50 1.44 4.75 12.52
C HIS A 50 1.41 6.03 11.65
N ASP A 51 1.17 5.91 10.36
CA ASP A 51 1.11 7.03 9.42
C ASP A 51 -0.08 7.96 9.68
N ILE A 52 -1.21 7.43 10.16
CA ILE A 52 -2.35 8.26 10.59
C ILE A 52 -1.94 9.13 11.77
N GLY A 53 -1.06 8.63 12.65
CA GLY A 53 -0.55 9.36 13.80
C GLY A 53 -1.64 9.76 14.78
N THR A 54 -1.43 10.90 15.43
CA THR A 54 -2.38 11.49 16.39
C THR A 54 -3.22 12.55 15.70
N ILE A 55 -4.53 12.42 15.80
CA ILE A 55 -5.50 13.39 15.29
C ILE A 55 -5.82 14.36 16.43
N GLU A 56 -5.45 15.62 16.23
CA GLU A 56 -5.74 16.68 17.23
C GLU A 56 -6.98 17.49 16.83
N ASP A 57 -7.70 17.92 17.84
CA ASP A 57 -8.81 18.86 17.68
C ASP A 57 -8.29 20.25 17.26
N TYR A 58 -9.18 21.06 16.67
CA TYR A 58 -8.89 22.43 16.27
C TYR A 58 -8.32 23.30 17.42
N THR A 59 -8.78 23.06 18.64
CA THR A 59 -8.30 23.76 19.86
C THR A 59 -6.99 23.17 20.40
N GLY A 60 -6.58 22.00 19.91
CA GLY A 60 -5.39 21.27 20.38
C GLY A 60 -5.56 20.60 21.75
N ASN A 61 -6.75 20.66 22.35
CA ASN A 61 -7.02 20.16 23.70
C ASN A 61 -7.32 18.65 23.74
N LEU A 62 -7.86 18.11 22.65
CA LEU A 62 -8.17 16.70 22.52
C LEU A 62 -7.22 16.06 21.48
N ALA A 63 -6.68 14.91 21.83
CA ALA A 63 -5.82 14.11 20.97
C ALA A 63 -6.34 12.68 20.90
N LEU A 64 -6.64 12.22 19.68
CA LEU A 64 -7.08 10.85 19.39
C LEU A 64 -5.92 10.09 18.74
N SER A 65 -5.56 8.95 19.29
CA SER A 65 -4.53 8.06 18.73
C SER A 65 -5.01 6.62 18.69
N PHE A 66 -4.49 5.85 17.74
CA PHE A 66 -4.73 4.42 17.64
C PHE A 66 -3.55 3.67 18.25
N VAL A 67 -3.82 2.91 19.32
CA VAL A 67 -2.76 2.29 20.13
C VAL A 67 -2.47 0.87 19.65
N ASP A 68 -3.53 0.12 19.33
CA ASP A 68 -3.44 -1.29 18.96
C ASP A 68 -4.61 -1.65 18.03
N PHE A 69 -4.45 -2.72 17.27
CA PHE A 69 -5.51 -3.26 16.43
C PHE A 69 -5.54 -4.79 16.53
N ARG A 70 -6.73 -5.33 16.33
CA ARG A 70 -6.96 -6.76 16.28
C ARG A 70 -7.85 -7.13 15.11
N LEU A 71 -7.35 -8.00 14.25
CA LEU A 71 -8.14 -8.64 13.22
C LEU A 71 -8.56 -10.03 13.74
N ASP A 72 -9.86 -10.29 13.81
CA ASP A 72 -10.36 -11.59 14.20
C ASP A 72 -10.00 -12.62 13.11
N LYS A 73 -9.56 -13.81 13.53
CA LYS A 73 -9.13 -14.88 12.59
C LYS A 73 -10.29 -15.68 12.05
N GLU A 74 -11.44 -15.62 12.71
CA GLU A 74 -12.61 -16.39 12.33
C GLU A 74 -13.55 -15.54 11.46
N PRO A 75 -13.73 -15.92 10.19
CA PRO A 75 -14.67 -15.26 9.31
C PRO A 75 -16.11 -15.56 9.75
N LYS A 76 -17.01 -14.60 9.54
CA LYS A 76 -18.42 -14.74 9.87
C LYS A 76 -19.15 -15.84 9.08
N TYR A 77 -18.72 -16.06 7.83
CA TYR A 77 -19.28 -17.05 6.93
C TYR A 77 -18.16 -17.83 6.24
N SER A 78 -18.43 -19.07 5.86
CA SER A 78 -17.52 -19.85 5.02
C SER A 78 -17.46 -19.27 3.61
N ILE A 79 -16.39 -19.58 2.87
CA ILE A 79 -16.22 -19.13 1.48
C ILE A 79 -17.41 -19.54 0.60
N LYS A 80 -17.93 -20.76 0.81
CA LYS A 80 -19.07 -21.27 0.05
C LYS A 80 -20.34 -20.49 0.35
N GLU A 81 -20.63 -20.24 1.61
CA GLU A 81 -21.78 -19.44 2.03
C GLU A 81 -21.69 -17.99 1.54
N CYS A 82 -20.45 -17.40 1.52
CA CYS A 82 -20.26 -16.07 0.97
C CYS A 82 -20.63 -15.99 -0.51
N LYS A 83 -20.29 -17.02 -1.30
CA LYS A 83 -20.67 -17.09 -2.72
C LYS A 83 -22.17 -17.33 -2.94
N GLU A 84 -22.81 -18.10 -2.08
CA GLU A 84 -24.25 -18.40 -2.16
C GLU A 84 -25.13 -17.24 -1.70
N ARG A 85 -24.64 -16.44 -0.77
CA ARG A 85 -25.39 -15.32 -0.16
C ARG A 85 -24.99 -13.94 -0.70
N ASP A 86 -24.10 -13.87 -1.67
CA ASP A 86 -23.57 -12.62 -2.22
C ASP A 86 -22.96 -11.68 -1.16
N VAL A 87 -22.28 -12.26 -0.16
CA VAL A 87 -21.60 -11.51 0.88
C VAL A 87 -20.08 -11.58 0.74
N THR A 88 -19.37 -10.71 1.47
CA THR A 88 -17.92 -10.65 1.47
C THR A 88 -17.33 -11.61 2.51
N TYR A 89 -16.30 -12.37 2.12
CA TYR A 89 -15.50 -13.18 3.03
C TYR A 89 -14.56 -12.28 3.80
N ALA A 90 -14.94 -11.93 5.03
CA ALA A 90 -14.27 -10.94 5.83
C ALA A 90 -14.30 -11.31 7.33
N ALA A 91 -13.40 -10.66 8.07
CA ALA A 91 -13.37 -10.73 9.52
C ALA A 91 -13.40 -9.30 10.12
N PRO A 92 -13.96 -9.11 11.31
CA PRO A 92 -14.03 -7.81 11.95
C PRO A 92 -12.65 -7.30 12.36
N LEU A 93 -12.35 -6.07 11.97
CA LEU A 93 -11.19 -5.31 12.43
C LEU A 93 -11.62 -4.42 13.60
N ARG A 94 -10.97 -4.60 14.73
CA ARG A 94 -11.16 -3.81 15.94
C ARG A 94 -9.91 -3.04 16.25
N VAL A 95 -10.05 -1.83 16.73
CA VAL A 95 -8.95 -0.92 17.02
C VAL A 95 -9.14 -0.32 18.39
N THR A 96 -8.08 -0.28 19.17
CA THR A 96 -8.07 0.41 20.46
C THR A 96 -7.74 1.88 20.23
N ALA A 97 -8.74 2.72 20.36
CA ALA A 97 -8.61 4.17 20.28
C ALA A 97 -8.36 4.76 21.66
N ARG A 98 -7.39 5.64 21.73
CA ARG A 98 -7.03 6.41 22.93
C ARG A 98 -7.38 7.87 22.73
N LEU A 99 -8.23 8.40 23.58
CA LEU A 99 -8.54 9.81 23.66
C LEU A 99 -7.85 10.42 24.87
N LEU A 100 -6.99 11.40 24.61
CA LEU A 100 -6.32 12.20 25.63
C LEU A 100 -6.93 13.59 25.68
N ASN A 101 -7.42 13.99 26.84
CA ASN A 101 -7.75 15.37 27.12
C ASN A 101 -6.54 16.07 27.76
N LYS A 102 -5.90 16.98 27.04
CA LYS A 102 -4.69 17.67 27.48
C LYS A 102 -4.95 18.67 28.61
N GLU A 103 -6.17 19.20 28.73
CA GLU A 103 -6.54 20.13 29.81
C GLU A 103 -6.70 19.43 31.16
N THR A 104 -7.41 18.31 31.16
CA THR A 104 -7.71 17.55 32.39
C THR A 104 -6.69 16.46 32.69
N GLY A 105 -5.86 16.10 31.69
CA GLY A 105 -4.94 14.95 31.77
C GLY A 105 -5.65 13.59 31.73
N GLU A 106 -6.94 13.57 31.43
CA GLU A 106 -7.73 12.32 31.38
C GLU A 106 -7.40 11.54 30.12
N VAL A 107 -7.15 10.24 30.29
CA VAL A 107 -6.92 9.27 29.21
C VAL A 107 -8.08 8.27 29.20
N LYS A 108 -8.68 8.09 28.04
CA LYS A 108 -9.77 7.13 27.86
C LYS A 108 -9.46 6.20 26.69
N ASP A 109 -9.30 4.92 26.98
CA ASP A 109 -9.09 3.87 26.00
C ASP A 109 -10.40 3.12 25.73
N GLN A 110 -10.72 2.90 24.46
CA GLN A 110 -11.91 2.17 24.06
C GLN A 110 -11.62 1.33 22.80
N GLU A 111 -12.03 0.06 22.82
CA GLU A 111 -12.02 -0.77 21.62
C GLU A 111 -13.21 -0.40 20.73
N ILE A 112 -12.94 -0.05 19.48
CA ILE A 112 -13.93 0.33 18.49
C ILE A 112 -13.91 -0.64 17.30
N PHE A 113 -15.06 -0.91 16.75
CA PHE A 113 -15.21 -1.66 15.50
C PHE A 113 -14.97 -0.72 14.32
N MET A 114 -13.91 -1.00 13.54
CA MET A 114 -13.58 -0.19 12.36
C MET A 114 -14.32 -0.64 11.11
N GLY A 115 -14.59 -1.94 11.00
CA GLY A 115 -15.27 -2.50 9.84
C GLY A 115 -14.89 -3.96 9.61
N ASP A 116 -15.51 -4.57 8.60
CA ASP A 116 -15.19 -5.92 8.17
C ASP A 116 -14.05 -5.87 7.15
N PHE A 117 -12.95 -6.56 7.44
CA PHE A 117 -11.76 -6.59 6.60
C PHE A 117 -11.74 -7.86 5.75
N PRO A 118 -11.59 -7.75 4.40
CA PRO A 118 -11.60 -8.91 3.52
C PRO A 118 -10.44 -9.86 3.79
N LEU A 119 -10.74 -11.14 3.88
CA LEU A 119 -9.73 -12.19 4.05
C LEU A 119 -9.39 -12.84 2.71
N MET A 120 -8.12 -13.20 2.55
CA MET A 120 -7.65 -13.92 1.39
C MET A 120 -7.98 -15.41 1.52
N THR A 121 -8.43 -16.01 0.43
CA THR A 121 -8.67 -17.45 0.34
C THR A 121 -7.37 -18.23 0.15
N ASP A 122 -7.41 -19.55 0.32
CA ASP A 122 -6.27 -20.43 0.03
C ASP A 122 -5.77 -20.33 -1.42
N ALA A 123 -6.64 -19.93 -2.34
CA ALA A 123 -6.31 -19.73 -3.75
C ALA A 123 -5.66 -18.36 -4.07
N GLY A 124 -5.43 -17.50 -3.06
CA GLY A 124 -4.86 -16.16 -3.24
C GLY A 124 -5.85 -15.14 -3.81
N THR A 125 -7.14 -15.39 -3.64
CA THR A 125 -8.24 -14.54 -4.11
C THR A 125 -9.03 -13.97 -2.95
N PHE A 126 -9.88 -12.97 -3.24
CA PHE A 126 -10.84 -12.39 -2.30
C PHE A 126 -12.26 -12.67 -2.80
N VAL A 127 -13.17 -12.97 -1.88
CA VAL A 127 -14.59 -13.07 -2.21
C VAL A 127 -15.28 -11.80 -1.72
N ILE A 128 -15.71 -10.97 -2.67
CA ILE A 128 -16.36 -9.69 -2.39
C ILE A 128 -17.74 -9.69 -3.05
N ASN A 129 -18.77 -9.52 -2.23
CA ASN A 129 -20.17 -9.60 -2.66
C ASN A 129 -20.44 -10.87 -3.51
N GLY A 130 -19.99 -12.01 -3.02
CA GLY A 130 -20.13 -13.30 -3.67
C GLY A 130 -19.19 -13.56 -4.85
N ALA A 131 -18.59 -12.55 -5.44
CA ALA A 131 -17.68 -12.66 -6.57
C ALA A 131 -16.24 -12.89 -6.12
N GLU A 132 -15.59 -13.91 -6.68
CA GLU A 132 -14.17 -14.17 -6.44
C GLU A 132 -13.31 -13.26 -7.31
N ARG A 133 -12.42 -12.50 -6.66
CA ARG A 133 -11.57 -11.49 -7.29
C ARG A 133 -10.11 -11.71 -6.92
N ALA A 134 -9.22 -11.51 -7.87
CA ALA A 134 -7.78 -11.52 -7.65
C ALA A 134 -7.23 -10.10 -7.76
N ILE A 135 -6.29 -9.75 -6.87
CA ILE A 135 -5.53 -8.50 -6.98
C ILE A 135 -4.34 -8.76 -7.90
N VAL A 136 -4.26 -7.99 -8.97
CA VAL A 136 -3.15 -8.07 -9.93
C VAL A 136 -2.06 -7.09 -9.49
N SER A 137 -0.82 -7.59 -9.36
CA SER A 137 0.34 -6.74 -9.07
C SER A 137 0.57 -5.73 -10.19
N GLN A 138 0.78 -4.47 -9.83
CA GLN A 138 1.04 -3.38 -10.78
C GLN A 138 2.42 -2.80 -10.52
N LEU A 139 3.14 -2.51 -11.60
CA LEU A 139 4.39 -1.77 -11.52
C LEU A 139 4.09 -0.29 -11.42
N VAL A 140 4.60 0.33 -10.39
CA VAL A 140 4.52 1.77 -10.16
C VAL A 140 5.91 2.36 -10.02
N ARG A 141 6.05 3.67 -10.30
CA ARG A 141 7.31 4.36 -10.07
C ARG A 141 7.61 4.40 -8.57
N SER A 142 8.83 4.03 -8.17
CA SER A 142 9.25 4.07 -6.77
C SER A 142 9.21 5.51 -6.21
N PRO A 143 8.95 5.68 -4.92
CA PRO A 143 9.17 6.94 -4.25
C PRO A 143 10.62 7.40 -4.40
N GLY A 144 10.83 8.70 -4.59
CA GLY A 144 12.17 9.27 -4.78
C GLY A 144 12.16 10.52 -5.65
N VAL A 145 13.36 11.02 -5.95
CA VAL A 145 13.57 12.17 -6.82
C VAL A 145 14.20 11.71 -8.12
N PHE A 146 13.58 12.10 -9.22
CA PHE A 146 14.02 11.77 -10.57
C PHE A 146 14.46 13.05 -11.26
N TYR A 147 15.72 13.09 -11.67
CA TYR A 147 16.31 14.23 -12.36
C TYR A 147 16.26 14.01 -13.86
N GLY A 148 16.01 15.08 -14.60
CA GLY A 148 16.03 15.09 -16.05
C GLY A 148 16.75 16.31 -16.56
N ASP A 149 17.39 16.17 -17.70
CA ASP A 149 18.01 17.24 -18.47
C ASP A 149 17.41 17.28 -19.87
N ALA A 150 17.17 18.46 -20.39
CA ALA A 150 16.67 18.68 -21.73
C ALA A 150 17.36 19.90 -22.34
N LYS A 151 17.38 20.00 -23.67
CA LYS A 151 17.87 21.19 -24.36
C LYS A 151 16.70 21.95 -25.00
N ASP A 152 16.72 23.26 -24.82
CA ASP A 152 15.80 24.14 -25.53
C ASP A 152 16.15 24.20 -27.04
N LYS A 153 15.22 24.72 -27.82
CA LYS A 153 15.39 24.93 -29.29
C LYS A 153 16.61 25.78 -29.63
N VAL A 154 17.05 26.61 -28.68
CA VAL A 154 18.23 27.49 -28.82
C VAL A 154 19.51 26.80 -28.35
N GLY A 155 19.43 25.63 -27.68
CA GLY A 155 20.58 24.87 -27.22
C GLY A 155 20.92 25.10 -25.74
N ASN A 156 20.12 25.86 -24.98
CA ASN A 156 20.28 26.05 -23.54
C ASN A 156 19.91 24.75 -22.79
N ASP A 157 20.65 24.43 -21.75
CA ASP A 157 20.37 23.30 -20.89
C ASP A 157 19.23 23.65 -19.92
N LEU A 158 18.19 22.83 -19.91
CA LEU A 158 17.05 22.91 -19.00
C LEU A 158 17.09 21.71 -18.06
N TYR A 159 16.92 21.98 -16.79
CA TYR A 159 16.92 20.94 -15.77
C TYR A 159 15.53 20.75 -15.19
N SER A 160 15.19 19.52 -14.90
CA SER A 160 13.94 19.17 -14.25
C SER A 160 14.20 18.19 -13.10
N ALA A 161 13.35 18.24 -12.10
CA ALA A 161 13.35 17.28 -11.02
C ALA A 161 11.91 16.94 -10.65
N THR A 162 11.56 15.66 -10.68
CA THR A 162 10.24 15.17 -10.24
C THR A 162 10.41 14.44 -8.93
N MET A 163 9.80 14.97 -7.89
CA MET A 163 9.74 14.32 -6.59
C MET A 163 8.45 13.52 -6.51
N ASN A 164 8.60 12.19 -6.40
CA ASN A 164 7.50 11.26 -6.22
C ASN A 164 7.47 10.81 -4.76
N PRO A 165 6.50 11.26 -3.95
CA PRO A 165 6.36 10.82 -2.56
C PRO A 165 5.78 9.41 -2.50
N ASN A 166 5.95 8.73 -1.37
CA ASN A 166 5.27 7.47 -1.09
C ASN A 166 3.74 7.66 -1.03
N ARG A 167 3.31 8.82 -0.51
CA ARG A 167 1.90 9.21 -0.40
C ARG A 167 1.76 10.71 -0.59
N GLY A 168 0.84 11.15 -1.45
CA GLY A 168 0.55 12.57 -1.69
C GLY A 168 0.78 13.00 -3.14
N ALA A 169 0.79 14.31 -3.35
CA ALA A 169 0.93 14.92 -4.66
C ALA A 169 2.39 14.93 -5.14
N TRP A 170 2.58 14.83 -6.45
CA TRP A 170 3.90 14.96 -7.06
C TRP A 170 4.32 16.43 -7.09
N LEU A 171 5.62 16.65 -6.86
CA LEU A 171 6.26 17.95 -7.02
C LEU A 171 7.17 17.89 -8.25
N GLU A 172 6.92 18.78 -9.20
CA GLU A 172 7.74 18.92 -10.41
C GLU A 172 8.45 20.27 -10.35
N TYR A 173 9.76 20.23 -10.48
CA TYR A 173 10.63 21.41 -10.55
C TYR A 173 11.17 21.49 -11.96
N GLU A 174 11.09 22.67 -12.57
CA GLU A 174 11.59 22.92 -13.92
C GLU A 174 12.36 24.24 -13.95
N THR A 175 13.44 24.29 -14.74
CA THR A 175 14.14 25.55 -15.04
C THR A 175 13.72 26.06 -16.41
N ASP A 176 13.55 27.38 -16.53
CA ASP A 176 13.33 28.05 -17.82
C ASP A 176 14.65 28.53 -18.44
N ALA A 177 14.62 28.90 -19.71
CA ALA A 177 15.77 29.50 -20.43
C ALA A 177 16.34 30.76 -19.77
N SER A 178 15.57 31.39 -18.90
CA SER A 178 15.97 32.55 -18.08
C SER A 178 16.60 32.18 -16.74
N ASN A 179 16.90 30.90 -16.47
CA ASN A 179 17.35 30.34 -15.20
C ASN A 179 16.37 30.57 -14.02
N VAL A 180 15.09 30.67 -14.32
CA VAL A 180 14.04 30.79 -13.31
C VAL A 180 13.51 29.40 -12.97
N PHE A 181 13.30 29.13 -11.68
CA PHE A 181 12.72 27.90 -11.21
C PHE A 181 11.18 27.98 -11.14
N TYR A 182 10.55 26.97 -11.67
CA TYR A 182 9.10 26.76 -11.55
C TYR A 182 8.83 25.52 -10.73
N VAL A 183 7.84 25.59 -9.86
CA VAL A 183 7.36 24.45 -9.08
C VAL A 183 5.90 24.17 -9.44
N ARG A 184 5.63 22.95 -9.78
CA ARG A 184 4.29 22.47 -10.11
C ARG A 184 3.89 21.40 -9.08
N ILE A 185 2.74 21.60 -8.45
CA ILE A 185 2.18 20.65 -7.48
C ILE A 185 0.98 20.03 -8.14
N ASP A 186 1.07 18.73 -8.43
CA ASP A 186 0.11 17.96 -9.21
C ASP A 186 -0.24 18.59 -10.58
N LYS A 187 -0.71 17.81 -11.55
CA LYS A 187 -0.91 18.27 -12.94
C LYS A 187 -1.88 19.44 -13.11
N ASN A 188 -2.74 19.69 -12.12
CA ASN A 188 -3.85 20.65 -12.21
C ASN A 188 -3.69 21.90 -11.33
N LEU A 189 -2.60 22.04 -10.59
CA LEU A 189 -2.42 23.18 -9.69
C LEU A 189 -1.40 24.16 -10.22
N SER A 190 -1.73 25.45 -10.05
CA SER A 190 -1.03 26.63 -10.54
C SER A 190 0.48 26.58 -10.36
N LEU A 191 1.17 27.03 -11.39
CA LEU A 191 2.60 27.33 -11.37
C LEU A 191 2.91 28.28 -10.21
N ILE A 192 3.72 27.81 -9.26
CA ILE A 192 4.29 28.68 -8.25
C ILE A 192 5.62 29.18 -8.81
N HIS A 193 5.67 30.46 -9.10
CA HIS A 193 6.88 31.12 -9.58
C HIS A 193 7.79 31.41 -8.37
N ILE A 194 8.93 30.74 -8.29
CA ILE A 194 10.00 31.09 -7.35
C ILE A 194 10.99 31.95 -8.13
N SER A 195 10.86 33.27 -8.02
CA SER A 195 11.83 34.18 -8.55
C SER A 195 13.08 34.18 -7.69
N GLU A 196 14.19 33.92 -8.32
CA GLU A 196 15.58 33.96 -7.87
C GLU A 196 16.06 32.86 -6.92
N PRO A 197 17.14 32.15 -7.29
CA PRO A 197 17.90 31.42 -6.29
C PRO A 197 18.46 32.49 -5.32
N THR A 198 17.94 32.47 -4.09
CA THR A 198 18.58 33.23 -3.00
C THR A 198 20.05 32.79 -2.99
N ARG A 199 20.96 33.64 -3.41
CA ARG A 199 22.39 33.45 -3.21
C ARG A 199 22.51 33.13 -1.73
N LEU A 200 22.89 31.90 -1.43
CA LEU A 200 23.48 31.59 -0.13
C LEU A 200 24.76 32.38 -0.06
N ASP A 201 24.66 33.63 0.36
CA ASP A 201 25.80 34.37 0.80
C ASP A 201 26.34 33.63 2.01
N VAL A 202 27.46 33.02 1.77
CA VAL A 202 28.30 32.34 2.73
C VAL A 202 28.49 33.29 3.91
N ILE A 203 27.88 32.95 5.02
CA ILE A 203 28.23 33.54 6.30
C ILE A 203 29.59 32.95 6.66
N SER A 204 30.61 33.72 6.43
CA SER A 204 31.96 33.47 6.94
C SER A 204 32.00 33.58 8.47
#